data_5fbeed71bcd48a172cefcc04fca899af
#
_entry.id   5fbeed71bcd48a172cefcc04fca899af
#
_cell.length_a   1.000
_cell.length_b   1.000
_cell.length_c   1.000
_cell.angle_alpha   90.00
_cell.angle_beta   90.00
_cell.angle_gamma   90.00
#
_symmetry.space_group_name_H-M   'P 1'
#
loop_
_entity.id
_entity.type
_entity.pdbx_description
1 polymer ?
#
loop_
_entity_poly.entity_id
_entity_poly.type
_entity_poly.pdbx_seq_one_letter_code
_entity_poly.pdbx_strand_id
1 'polypeptide(L)'
;MTAPFVYPEAPLVRRHDPQGYAGYASYLPFLRDDFAFRCVYCLHRERWVPGGFHIDHFAPVALHPGWATRYDNLFYSCASCNLGKRDAVIPDPGQSLLRAAVSVQPDGTMTAGTPEALSVIEHLHLNGSHYVAFRRVWIRIVEILSTSRPDALPEILGFPDDLPDLSKLRPPGGNAKPDGIEQSHFRRRERGELPDTY
;
A
#
# COMPACT_ATOMS: atom_id res chain seq x y z
N MET A 1 -13.02 3.33 17.53
CA MET A 1 -13.27 2.12 16.68
C MET A 1 -12.18 2.04 15.63
N THR A 2 -11.57 0.87 15.46
CA THR A 2 -10.54 0.63 14.45
C THR A 2 -11.21 0.57 13.07
N ALA A 3 -10.92 1.54 12.20
CA ALA A 3 -11.46 1.54 10.83
C ALA A 3 -10.45 0.86 9.89
N PRO A 4 -10.87 -0.14 9.09
CA PRO A 4 -9.93 -0.92 8.26
C PRO A 4 -9.37 -0.15 7.06
N PHE A 5 -10.02 0.91 6.63
CA PHE A 5 -9.66 1.72 5.46
C PHE A 5 -9.49 3.19 5.86
N VAL A 6 -8.36 3.50 6.45
CA VAL A 6 -7.99 4.88 6.82
C VAL A 6 -6.80 5.30 5.98
N TYR A 7 -6.99 6.32 5.15
CA TYR A 7 -5.91 6.91 4.36
C TYR A 7 -4.94 7.67 5.26
N PRO A 8 -3.66 7.79 4.86
CA PRO A 8 -2.64 8.45 5.68
C PRO A 8 -2.96 9.94 5.89
N GLU A 9 -2.50 10.49 7.00
CA GLU A 9 -2.66 11.92 7.31
C GLU A 9 -1.67 12.79 6.54
N ALA A 10 -0.51 12.24 6.23
CA ALA A 10 0.57 12.94 5.52
C ALA A 10 0.94 12.21 4.23
N PRO A 11 1.54 12.93 3.25
CA PRO A 11 2.06 12.34 2.04
C PRO A 11 3.01 11.17 2.30
N LEU A 12 2.97 10.19 1.38
CA LEU A 12 3.88 9.05 1.43
C LEU A 12 5.32 9.49 1.30
N VAL A 13 6.11 9.21 2.32
CA VAL A 13 7.58 9.36 2.28
C VAL A 13 8.20 7.98 2.22
N ARG A 14 9.02 7.73 1.19
CA ARG A 14 9.79 6.50 1.09
C ARG A 14 10.85 6.47 2.20
N ARG A 15 10.90 5.38 2.95
CA ARG A 15 11.92 5.17 3.98
C ARG A 15 13.17 4.55 3.41
N HIS A 16 13.02 3.83 2.29
CA HIS A 16 14.08 3.09 1.64
C HIS A 16 14.42 3.70 0.29
N ASP A 17 15.68 3.59 -0.10
CA ASP A 17 16.17 4.06 -1.41
C ASP A 17 17.10 3.03 -2.07
N PRO A 18 16.70 1.75 -2.19
CA PRO A 18 17.55 0.73 -2.82
C PRO A 18 17.84 1.12 -4.27
N GLN A 19 19.09 0.86 -4.73
CA GLN A 19 19.52 1.27 -6.06
C GLN A 19 20.25 0.15 -6.80
N GLY A 20 20.23 0.20 -8.13
CA GLY A 20 21.10 -0.57 -9.01
C GLY A 20 20.63 -1.99 -9.32
N TYR A 21 19.41 -2.38 -8.96
CA TYR A 21 18.85 -3.64 -9.45
C TYR A 21 18.54 -3.54 -10.96
N ALA A 22 18.95 -4.58 -11.72
CA ALA A 22 18.69 -4.65 -13.15
C ALA A 22 17.20 -4.87 -13.48
N GLY A 23 16.45 -5.48 -12.57
CA GLY A 23 15.03 -5.74 -12.71
C GLY A 23 14.22 -5.14 -11.56
N TYR A 24 13.10 -4.51 -11.88
CA TYR A 24 12.23 -3.87 -10.88
C TYR A 24 11.64 -4.84 -9.84
N ALA A 25 11.50 -6.12 -10.19
CA ALA A 25 10.97 -7.13 -9.26
C ALA A 25 11.82 -7.27 -7.98
N SER A 26 13.12 -6.98 -8.05
CA SER A 26 14.02 -7.05 -6.90
C SER A 26 13.75 -5.98 -5.85
N TYR A 27 12.99 -4.95 -6.18
CA TYR A 27 12.58 -3.90 -5.24
C TYR A 27 11.36 -4.29 -4.38
N LEU A 28 10.69 -5.40 -4.70
CA LEU A 28 9.45 -5.80 -4.04
C LEU A 28 9.52 -5.83 -2.50
N PRO A 29 10.56 -6.37 -1.85
CA PRO A 29 10.63 -6.38 -0.39
C PRO A 29 10.65 -4.97 0.24
N PHE A 30 11.32 -4.02 -0.40
CA PHE A 30 11.38 -2.63 0.05
C PHE A 30 10.02 -1.93 -0.15
N LEU A 31 9.37 -2.18 -1.28
CA LEU A 31 8.04 -1.63 -1.56
C LEU A 31 6.99 -2.16 -0.58
N ARG A 32 6.99 -3.46 -0.29
CA ARG A 32 6.11 -4.04 0.74
C ARG A 32 6.22 -3.28 2.05
N ASP A 33 7.44 -2.99 2.48
CA ASP A 33 7.72 -2.29 3.73
C ASP A 33 7.33 -0.80 3.66
N ASP A 34 7.72 -0.07 2.60
CA ASP A 34 7.39 1.35 2.43
C ASP A 34 5.88 1.62 2.37
N PHE A 35 5.12 0.71 1.76
CA PHE A 35 3.66 0.81 1.64
C PHE A 35 2.91 0.12 2.79
N ALA A 36 3.61 -0.27 3.84
CA ALA A 36 3.04 -0.94 5.00
C ALA A 36 2.12 -2.11 4.60
N PHE A 37 2.52 -2.92 3.61
CA PHE A 37 1.82 -4.13 3.14
C PHE A 37 0.38 -3.86 2.67
N ARG A 38 0.12 -2.67 2.11
CA ARG A 38 -1.18 -2.24 1.58
C ARG A 38 -1.07 -1.74 0.15
N CYS A 39 -2.14 -1.89 -0.60
CA CYS A 39 -2.29 -1.22 -1.88
C CYS A 39 -2.33 0.30 -1.69
N VAL A 40 -1.48 1.03 -2.41
CA VAL A 40 -1.44 2.50 -2.34
C VAL A 40 -2.77 3.15 -2.74
N TYR A 41 -3.55 2.49 -3.60
CA TYR A 41 -4.80 3.02 -4.15
C TYR A 41 -6.02 2.74 -3.29
N CYS A 42 -6.26 1.47 -2.94
CA CYS A 42 -7.50 1.02 -2.31
C CYS A 42 -7.36 0.58 -0.86
N LEU A 43 -6.14 0.60 -0.32
CA LEU A 43 -5.78 0.18 1.04
C LEU A 43 -6.08 -1.30 1.35
N HIS A 44 -6.37 -2.13 0.33
CA HIS A 44 -6.44 -3.56 0.57
C HIS A 44 -5.13 -4.03 1.20
N ARG A 45 -5.25 -4.84 2.24
CA ARG A 45 -4.08 -5.45 2.89
C ARG A 45 -3.65 -6.67 2.12
N GLU A 46 -2.37 -6.94 2.11
CA GLU A 46 -1.78 -8.12 1.47
C GLU A 46 -2.43 -9.43 1.94
N ARG A 47 -2.69 -9.54 3.27
CA ARG A 47 -3.35 -10.72 3.87
C ARG A 47 -4.78 -10.96 3.38
N TRP A 48 -5.46 -9.95 2.88
CA TRP A 48 -6.86 -10.06 2.46
C TRP A 48 -7.04 -10.53 1.01
N VAL A 49 -5.99 -10.46 0.21
CA VAL A 49 -6.07 -10.67 -1.24
C VAL A 49 -5.18 -11.84 -1.64
N PRO A 50 -5.76 -13.01 -1.94
CA PRO A 50 -5.01 -14.14 -2.49
C PRO A 50 -4.32 -13.77 -3.80
N GLY A 51 -3.13 -14.31 -4.06
CA GLY A 51 -2.38 -14.08 -5.29
C GLY A 51 -1.38 -12.93 -5.23
N GLY A 52 -1.26 -12.28 -4.07
CA GLY A 52 -0.24 -11.25 -3.84
C GLY A 52 -0.53 -9.90 -4.48
N PHE A 53 0.44 -9.02 -4.37
CA PHE A 53 0.41 -7.68 -4.92
C PHE A 53 1.46 -7.54 -6.02
N HIS A 54 1.33 -6.49 -6.82
CA HIS A 54 2.16 -6.20 -7.97
C HIS A 54 2.94 -4.91 -7.75
N ILE A 55 4.03 -4.79 -8.49
CA ILE A 55 4.72 -3.51 -8.66
C ILE A 55 4.05 -2.79 -9.82
N ASP A 56 3.53 -1.60 -9.53
CA ASP A 56 2.99 -0.68 -10.52
C ASP A 56 4.03 0.38 -10.86
N HIS A 57 4.20 0.68 -12.14
CA HIS A 57 4.98 1.81 -12.60
C HIS A 57 4.10 3.05 -12.61
N PHE A 58 4.31 3.96 -11.67
CA PHE A 58 3.51 5.19 -11.56
C PHE A 58 3.50 5.98 -12.86
N ALA A 59 4.66 6.39 -13.34
CA ALA A 59 4.81 6.86 -14.71
C ALA A 59 4.98 5.65 -15.65
N PRO A 60 4.10 5.50 -16.65
CA PRO A 60 4.10 4.31 -17.51
C PRO A 60 5.42 4.09 -18.22
N VAL A 61 5.91 2.85 -18.25
CA VAL A 61 7.15 2.46 -18.93
C VAL A 61 7.09 2.77 -20.43
N ALA A 62 5.91 2.65 -21.03
CA ALA A 62 5.71 3.00 -22.44
C ALA A 62 6.05 4.45 -22.75
N LEU A 63 5.82 5.37 -21.81
CA LEU A 63 6.13 6.79 -21.94
C LEU A 63 7.53 7.14 -21.39
N HIS A 64 8.00 6.40 -20.39
CA HIS A 64 9.26 6.65 -19.68
C HIS A 64 10.09 5.37 -19.52
N PRO A 65 10.64 4.79 -20.62
CA PRO A 65 11.37 3.51 -20.55
C PRO A 65 12.57 3.54 -19.59
N GLY A 66 13.25 4.68 -19.49
CA GLY A 66 14.37 4.87 -18.56
C GLY A 66 13.99 4.87 -17.07
N TRP A 67 12.69 4.86 -16.74
CA TRP A 67 12.21 4.87 -15.35
C TRP A 67 11.72 3.50 -14.88
N ALA A 68 11.86 2.47 -15.71
CA ALA A 68 11.40 1.12 -15.41
C ALA A 68 12.00 0.52 -14.13
N THR A 69 13.22 0.91 -13.77
CA THR A 69 13.93 0.43 -12.57
C THR A 69 14.21 1.55 -11.56
N ARG A 70 13.59 2.71 -11.71
CA ARG A 70 13.70 3.78 -10.71
C ARG A 70 12.77 3.48 -9.54
N TYR A 71 13.34 3.36 -8.34
CA TYR A 71 12.59 2.99 -7.14
C TYR A 71 11.45 3.97 -6.82
N ASP A 72 11.67 5.26 -7.01
CA ASP A 72 10.68 6.32 -6.81
C ASP A 72 9.48 6.24 -7.78
N ASN A 73 9.66 5.57 -8.94
CA ASN A 73 8.60 5.30 -9.91
C ASN A 73 7.81 4.00 -9.63
N LEU A 74 8.19 3.23 -8.62
CA LEU A 74 7.57 1.93 -8.34
C LEU A 74 6.61 2.04 -7.16
N PHE A 75 5.37 1.61 -7.34
CA PHE A 75 4.34 1.61 -6.31
C PHE A 75 3.89 0.19 -6.00
N TYR A 76 3.44 -0.03 -4.77
CA TYR A 76 2.92 -1.32 -4.33
C TYR A 76 1.40 -1.33 -4.42
N SER A 77 0.84 -2.20 -5.26
CA SER A 77 -0.58 -2.21 -5.57
C SER A 77 -1.16 -3.61 -5.68
N CYS A 78 -2.44 -3.78 -5.38
CA CYS A 78 -3.15 -5.02 -5.68
C CYS A 78 -3.35 -5.18 -7.20
N ALA A 79 -3.54 -6.44 -7.65
CA ALA A 79 -3.71 -6.76 -9.06
C ALA A 79 -4.83 -5.94 -9.73
N SER A 80 -5.98 -5.78 -9.06
CA SER A 80 -7.11 -5.06 -9.61
C SER A 80 -6.81 -3.57 -9.86
N CYS A 81 -6.12 -2.90 -8.92
CA CYS A 81 -5.74 -1.50 -9.11
C CYS A 81 -4.66 -1.34 -10.18
N ASN A 82 -3.66 -2.23 -10.19
CA ASN A 82 -2.63 -2.22 -11.22
C ASN A 82 -3.21 -2.41 -12.63
N LEU A 83 -4.12 -3.38 -12.79
CA LEU A 83 -4.83 -3.60 -14.05
C LEU A 83 -5.78 -2.44 -14.40
N GLY A 84 -6.40 -1.81 -13.42
CA GLY A 84 -7.27 -0.65 -13.63
C GLY A 84 -6.51 0.58 -14.11
N LYS A 85 -5.32 0.82 -13.54
CA LYS A 85 -4.47 1.96 -13.91
C LYS A 85 -3.88 1.82 -15.31
N ARG A 86 -3.35 0.63 -15.66
CA ARG A 86 -2.64 0.41 -16.93
C ARG A 86 -1.55 1.47 -17.17
N ASP A 87 -1.56 2.06 -18.38
CA ASP A 87 -0.61 3.11 -18.79
C ASP A 87 -1.18 4.54 -18.59
N ALA A 88 -2.17 4.70 -17.73
CA ALA A 88 -2.74 6.01 -17.48
C ALA A 88 -1.81 6.87 -16.62
N VAL A 89 -1.80 8.15 -16.96
CA VAL A 89 -1.20 9.20 -16.14
C VAL A 89 -2.30 9.74 -15.21
N ILE A 90 -2.12 9.54 -13.92
CA ILE A 90 -3.07 9.96 -12.87
C ILE A 90 -2.33 10.77 -11.81
N PRO A 91 -3.02 11.56 -10.98
CA PRO A 91 -2.40 12.18 -9.81
C PRO A 91 -1.71 11.17 -8.92
N ASP A 92 -0.59 11.56 -8.30
CA ASP A 92 0.16 10.68 -7.38
C ASP A 92 -0.74 10.27 -6.20
N PRO A 93 -1.06 8.98 -6.04
CA PRO A 93 -1.92 8.51 -4.96
C PRO A 93 -1.30 8.72 -3.57
N GLY A 94 0.04 8.69 -3.46
CA GLY A 94 0.73 8.95 -2.21
C GLY A 94 0.64 10.41 -1.75
N GLN A 95 0.28 11.33 -2.67
CA GLN A 95 0.09 12.76 -2.39
C GLN A 95 -1.39 13.14 -2.34
N SER A 96 -2.23 12.50 -3.15
CA SER A 96 -3.64 12.87 -3.34
C SER A 96 -4.62 12.08 -2.49
N LEU A 97 -4.32 10.81 -2.17
CA LEU A 97 -5.21 9.97 -1.35
C LEU A 97 -4.86 10.10 0.15
N LEU A 98 -5.08 11.28 0.68
CA LEU A 98 -4.85 11.59 2.09
C LEU A 98 -6.18 11.61 2.86
N ARG A 99 -6.13 11.41 4.18
CA ARG A 99 -7.29 11.44 5.08
C ARG A 99 -8.07 12.76 5.00
N ALA A 100 -7.39 13.87 4.75
CA ALA A 100 -8.04 15.16 4.55
C ALA A 100 -8.80 15.28 3.21
N ALA A 101 -8.42 14.46 2.22
CA ALA A 101 -8.95 14.49 0.87
C ALA A 101 -9.88 13.31 0.54
N VAL A 102 -9.85 12.24 1.33
CA VAL A 102 -10.65 11.02 1.06
C VAL A 102 -11.24 10.48 2.35
N SER A 103 -12.51 10.12 2.29
CA SER A 103 -13.14 9.34 3.35
C SER A 103 -13.85 8.10 2.80
N VAL A 104 -13.82 7.02 3.58
CA VAL A 104 -14.54 5.78 3.30
C VAL A 104 -15.77 5.73 4.19
N GLN A 105 -16.93 5.59 3.56
CA GLN A 105 -18.21 5.58 4.26
C GLN A 105 -18.54 4.17 4.82
N PRO A 106 -19.44 4.07 5.80
CA PRO A 106 -19.84 2.77 6.37
C PRO A 106 -20.43 1.78 5.34
N ASP A 107 -21.02 2.27 4.26
CA ASP A 107 -21.54 1.45 3.16
C ASP A 107 -20.46 0.97 2.20
N GLY A 108 -19.20 1.38 2.41
CA GLY A 108 -18.06 1.04 1.58
C GLY A 108 -17.80 1.99 0.42
N THR A 109 -18.59 3.04 0.22
CA THR A 109 -18.31 4.07 -0.78
C THR A 109 -17.18 4.99 -0.34
N MET A 110 -16.53 5.64 -1.30
CA MET A 110 -15.49 6.65 -1.07
C MET A 110 -15.99 8.00 -1.53
N THR A 111 -15.67 9.04 -0.75
CA THR A 111 -15.89 10.44 -1.12
C THR A 111 -14.55 11.16 -1.23
N ALA A 112 -14.44 12.04 -2.23
CA ALA A 112 -13.27 12.89 -2.46
C ALA A 112 -13.58 14.33 -2.07
N GLY A 113 -12.64 14.95 -1.37
CA GLY A 113 -12.66 16.38 -1.03
C GLY A 113 -11.76 17.24 -1.93
N THR A 114 -11.01 16.63 -2.85
CA THR A 114 -10.16 17.34 -3.82
C THR A 114 -10.32 16.77 -5.22
N PRO A 115 -10.09 17.58 -6.27
CA PRO A 115 -10.14 17.13 -7.67
C PRO A 115 -9.16 15.98 -7.98
N GLU A 116 -7.96 16.04 -7.40
CA GLU A 116 -6.92 15.02 -7.60
C GLU A 116 -7.36 13.66 -7.01
N ALA A 117 -7.90 13.67 -5.79
CA ALA A 117 -8.43 12.46 -5.17
C ALA A 117 -9.62 11.91 -5.96
N LEU A 118 -10.52 12.77 -6.43
CA LEU A 118 -11.64 12.38 -7.27
C LEU A 118 -11.16 11.72 -8.57
N SER A 119 -10.18 12.32 -9.23
CA SER A 119 -9.59 11.79 -10.46
C SER A 119 -9.03 10.37 -10.28
N VAL A 120 -8.32 10.11 -9.17
CA VAL A 120 -7.80 8.75 -8.88
C VAL A 120 -8.94 7.77 -8.61
N ILE A 121 -9.95 8.17 -7.81
CA ILE A 121 -11.10 7.32 -7.47
C ILE A 121 -11.90 6.95 -8.73
N GLU A 122 -12.15 7.90 -9.60
CA GLU A 122 -12.91 7.69 -10.84
C GLU A 122 -12.15 6.85 -11.84
N HIS A 123 -10.87 7.19 -12.07
CA HIS A 123 -10.04 6.49 -13.05
C HIS A 123 -9.88 5.00 -12.71
N LEU A 124 -9.63 4.70 -11.43
CA LEU A 124 -9.48 3.33 -10.96
C LEU A 124 -10.82 2.65 -10.62
N HIS A 125 -11.93 3.32 -10.85
CA HIS A 125 -13.27 2.83 -10.51
C HIS A 125 -13.37 2.34 -9.06
N LEU A 126 -12.74 3.05 -8.11
CA LEU A 126 -12.69 2.62 -6.70
C LEU A 126 -14.06 2.60 -6.03
N ASN A 127 -15.07 3.24 -6.61
CA ASN A 127 -16.50 3.10 -6.24
C ASN A 127 -17.25 2.07 -7.08
N GLY A 128 -16.56 1.25 -7.86
CA GLY A 128 -17.17 0.10 -8.53
C GLY A 128 -17.76 -0.90 -7.53
N SER A 129 -18.81 -1.61 -7.93
CA SER A 129 -19.61 -2.47 -7.05
C SER A 129 -18.78 -3.49 -6.26
N HIS A 130 -17.75 -4.07 -6.87
CA HIS A 130 -16.87 -5.05 -6.24
C HIS A 130 -16.00 -4.42 -5.13
N TYR A 131 -15.46 -3.20 -5.33
CA TYR A 131 -14.70 -2.51 -4.30
C TYR A 131 -15.59 -2.05 -3.13
N VAL A 132 -16.76 -1.52 -3.45
CA VAL A 132 -17.75 -1.09 -2.44
C VAL A 132 -18.19 -2.29 -1.60
N ALA A 133 -18.56 -3.40 -2.26
CA ALA A 133 -18.96 -4.62 -1.56
C ALA A 133 -17.83 -5.17 -0.67
N PHE A 134 -16.60 -5.22 -1.18
CA PHE A 134 -15.43 -5.67 -0.42
C PHE A 134 -15.20 -4.80 0.83
N ARG A 135 -15.15 -3.48 0.68
CA ARG A 135 -14.96 -2.57 1.82
C ARG A 135 -16.07 -2.69 2.84
N ARG A 136 -17.33 -2.73 2.40
CA ARG A 136 -18.48 -2.89 3.30
C ARG A 136 -18.40 -4.17 4.14
N VAL A 137 -18.02 -5.29 3.53
CA VAL A 137 -17.85 -6.56 4.25
C VAL A 137 -16.76 -6.45 5.30
N TRP A 138 -15.59 -5.92 4.97
CA TRP A 138 -14.49 -5.77 5.91
C TRP A 138 -14.77 -4.76 7.02
N ILE A 139 -15.46 -3.65 6.73
CA ILE A 139 -15.93 -2.70 7.73
C ILE A 139 -16.82 -3.43 8.74
N ARG A 140 -17.78 -4.21 8.24
CA ARG A 140 -18.70 -4.97 9.10
C ARG A 140 -18.01 -6.05 9.93
N ILE A 141 -17.07 -6.77 9.36
CA ILE A 141 -16.26 -7.76 10.09
C ILE A 141 -15.50 -7.09 11.23
N VAL A 142 -14.81 -5.99 10.96
CA VAL A 142 -14.03 -5.26 11.96
C VAL A 142 -14.92 -4.69 13.06
N GLU A 143 -16.11 -4.15 12.74
CA GLU A 143 -17.08 -3.69 13.72
C GLU A 143 -17.52 -4.81 14.67
N ILE A 144 -17.92 -5.96 14.11
CA ILE A 144 -18.34 -7.13 14.90
C ILE A 144 -17.21 -7.61 15.79
N LEU A 145 -16.01 -7.80 15.25
CA LEU A 145 -14.88 -8.29 16.02
C LEU A 145 -14.44 -7.30 17.09
N SER A 146 -14.45 -6.00 16.80
CA SER A 146 -14.08 -4.98 17.80
C SER A 146 -14.97 -5.02 19.04
N THR A 147 -16.21 -5.50 18.90
CA THR A 147 -17.17 -5.59 20.01
C THR A 147 -17.18 -6.98 20.66
N SER A 148 -17.13 -8.05 19.85
CA SER A 148 -17.36 -9.40 20.33
C SER A 148 -16.08 -10.21 20.57
N ARG A 149 -15.04 -9.96 19.77
CA ARG A 149 -13.76 -10.72 19.78
C ARG A 149 -12.58 -9.80 19.42
N PRO A 150 -12.27 -8.78 20.24
CA PRO A 150 -11.17 -7.85 19.96
C PRO A 150 -9.80 -8.56 19.89
N ASP A 151 -9.66 -9.68 20.57
CA ASP A 151 -8.48 -10.55 20.50
C ASP A 151 -8.22 -11.16 19.11
N ALA A 152 -9.23 -11.26 18.26
CA ALA A 152 -9.10 -11.76 16.88
C ALA A 152 -8.71 -10.66 15.88
N LEU A 153 -8.73 -9.38 16.24
CA LEU A 153 -8.35 -8.29 15.31
C LEU A 153 -6.94 -8.43 14.76
N PRO A 154 -5.90 -8.84 15.51
CA PRO A 154 -4.56 -9.03 14.97
C PRO A 154 -4.49 -10.08 13.84
N GLU A 155 -5.36 -11.08 13.84
CA GLU A 155 -5.40 -12.10 12.78
C GLU A 155 -5.79 -11.49 11.43
N ILE A 156 -6.65 -10.48 11.42
CA ILE A 156 -7.16 -9.85 10.19
C ILE A 156 -6.56 -8.49 9.87
N LEU A 157 -6.16 -7.73 10.89
CA LEU A 157 -5.60 -6.39 10.76
C LEU A 157 -4.09 -6.33 11.07
N GLY A 158 -3.49 -7.44 11.47
CA GLY A 158 -2.06 -7.52 11.76
C GLY A 158 -1.18 -7.54 10.51
N PHE A 159 0.10 -7.28 10.72
CA PHE A 159 1.10 -7.38 9.67
C PHE A 159 1.26 -8.82 9.16
N PRO A 160 1.74 -9.02 7.91
CA PRO A 160 2.10 -10.34 7.41
C PRO A 160 3.14 -11.04 8.32
N ASP A 161 3.07 -12.37 8.36
CA ASP A 161 4.01 -13.16 9.16
C ASP A 161 5.41 -13.16 8.54
N ASP A 162 5.49 -13.04 7.21
CA ASP A 162 6.69 -13.04 6.37
C ASP A 162 7.27 -11.64 6.14
N LEU A 163 7.38 -10.80 7.16
CA LEU A 163 8.02 -9.49 7.03
C LEU A 163 9.44 -9.63 6.46
N PRO A 164 9.81 -8.89 5.41
CA PRO A 164 11.11 -9.01 4.78
C PRO A 164 12.23 -8.47 5.69
N ASP A 165 13.26 -9.28 5.94
CA ASP A 165 14.49 -8.81 6.57
C ASP A 165 15.36 -8.06 5.55
N LEU A 166 15.11 -6.77 5.43
CA LEU A 166 15.80 -5.91 4.46
C LEU A 166 17.30 -5.79 4.74
N SER A 167 17.75 -6.11 5.95
CA SER A 167 19.19 -6.08 6.31
C SER A 167 20.01 -7.15 5.60
N LYS A 168 19.35 -8.18 5.06
CA LYS A 168 20.00 -9.25 4.29
C LYS A 168 20.11 -8.93 2.80
N LEU A 169 19.40 -7.92 2.33
CA LEU A 169 19.44 -7.52 0.93
C LEU A 169 20.65 -6.62 0.64
N ARG A 170 21.18 -6.77 -0.57
CA ARG A 170 22.37 -6.03 -1.02
C ARG A 170 22.10 -5.46 -2.41
N PRO A 171 21.49 -4.26 -2.51
CA PRO A 171 21.34 -3.60 -3.80
C PRO A 171 22.72 -3.39 -4.46
N PRO A 172 22.86 -3.68 -5.76
CA PRO A 172 24.18 -3.68 -6.42
C PRO A 172 24.70 -2.29 -6.79
N GLY A 173 23.86 -1.27 -6.77
CA GLY A 173 24.18 0.07 -7.30
C GLY A 173 24.89 1.02 -6.33
N GLY A 174 25.77 0.53 -5.46
CA GLY A 174 26.57 1.37 -4.57
C GLY A 174 25.92 1.71 -3.23
N ASN A 175 24.68 1.34 -3.01
CA ASN A 175 23.96 1.48 -1.75
C ASN A 175 23.80 0.11 -1.09
N ALA A 176 24.89 -0.42 -0.52
CA ALA A 176 24.91 -1.74 0.12
C ALA A 176 24.03 -1.82 1.38
N LYS A 177 23.67 -0.68 1.94
CA LYS A 177 22.73 -0.55 3.07
C LYS A 177 21.80 0.61 2.77
N PRO A 178 20.67 0.36 2.09
CA PRO A 178 19.66 1.40 1.85
C PRO A 178 19.22 2.05 3.15
N ASP A 179 18.77 3.30 3.07
CA ASP A 179 18.25 4.01 4.22
C ASP A 179 17.01 3.30 4.81
N GLY A 180 16.67 3.63 6.03
CA GLY A 180 15.46 3.16 6.69
C GLY A 180 15.44 1.68 7.12
N ILE A 181 16.53 0.91 7.00
CA ILE A 181 16.58 -0.51 7.40
C ILE A 181 16.18 -0.69 8.86
N GLU A 182 16.72 0.15 9.75
CA GLU A 182 16.41 0.07 11.20
C GLU A 182 14.96 0.47 11.51
N GLN A 183 14.32 1.25 10.66
CA GLN A 183 12.92 1.65 10.76
C GLN A 183 11.97 0.67 10.07
N SER A 184 12.49 -0.40 9.42
CA SER A 184 11.66 -1.41 8.75
C SER A 184 10.72 -2.12 9.73
N HIS A 185 9.59 -2.59 9.23
CA HIS A 185 8.61 -3.30 10.05
C HIS A 185 9.21 -4.58 10.65
N PHE A 186 10.11 -5.26 9.92
CA PHE A 186 10.84 -6.41 10.45
C PHE A 186 11.64 -6.05 11.71
N ARG A 187 12.47 -4.99 11.64
CA ARG A 187 13.28 -4.55 12.79
C ARG A 187 12.42 -4.04 13.95
N ARG A 188 11.35 -3.34 13.65
CA ARG A 188 10.38 -2.91 14.67
C ARG A 188 9.71 -4.10 15.35
N ARG A 189 9.40 -5.18 14.61
CA ARG A 189 8.87 -6.42 15.20
C ARG A 189 9.88 -7.05 16.16
N GLU A 190 11.16 -7.16 15.75
CA GLU A 190 12.23 -7.70 16.61
C GLU A 190 12.39 -6.92 17.92
N ARG A 191 12.16 -5.61 17.91
CA ARG A 191 12.24 -4.75 19.11
C ARG A 191 10.92 -4.66 19.90
N GLY A 192 9.87 -5.35 19.47
CA GLY A 192 8.55 -5.27 20.12
C GLY A 192 7.85 -3.91 19.94
N GLU A 193 8.24 -3.12 18.95
CA GLU A 193 7.69 -1.79 18.67
C GLU A 193 6.55 -1.79 17.64
N LEU A 194 6.29 -2.94 17.04
CA LEU A 194 5.25 -3.06 16.01
C LEU A 194 3.90 -3.23 16.69
N PRO A 195 2.88 -2.43 16.36
CA PRO A 195 1.55 -2.62 16.92
C PRO A 195 0.92 -3.92 16.40
N ASP A 196 0.00 -4.50 17.17
CA ASP A 196 -0.70 -5.73 16.79
C ASP A 196 -1.56 -5.56 15.52
N THR A 197 -2.03 -4.33 15.27
CA THR A 197 -2.83 -3.97 14.08
C THR A 197 -2.33 -2.68 13.45
N TYR A 198 -2.54 -2.51 12.14
CA TYR A 198 -2.10 -1.32 11.38
C TYR A 198 -3.16 -0.84 10.40
#